data_1314c0ca940f24ef48abee102f7c5336
#
_entry.id   1314c0ca940f24ef48abee102f7c5336
#
_cell.length_a   1.000
_cell.length_b   1.000
_cell.length_c   1.000
_cell.angle_alpha   90.00
_cell.angle_beta   90.00
_cell.angle_gamma   90.00
#
_symmetry.space_group_name_H-M   'P 1'
#
loop_
_entity.id
_entity.type
_entity.pdbx_description
1 polymer ?
#
loop_
_entity_poly.entity_id
_entity_poly.type
_entity_poly.pdbx_seq_one_letter_code
_entity_poly.pdbx_strand_id
1 'polypeptide(L)'
;MAVHSKVVLTCAVTGSSHTPTMNIGLPVTPEEMVSQSVEAHSAGAAVIHIHARDPRNGRPSADVGLFREYCVGIKEQCDAVISITTGGATGQTIEERLAVIKALQPELATCNLGTMNYGLFQMIPRYEGRWKHDWEEAFLESTRHEPFVNRFSDIEYMLTELTEETGCRFEFEAYDVGHLYTLAYYADQGLVKPPIFMQFVVGTLGGIGPDIENV
;
A
#
# COMPACT_ATOMS: atom_id res chain seq x y z
N MET A 1 9.10 32.93 12.09
CA MET A 1 7.79 32.45 12.58
C MET A 1 7.84 30.94 12.53
N ALA A 2 7.71 30.26 13.65
CA ALA A 2 7.60 28.79 13.64
C ALA A 2 6.23 28.46 13.03
N VAL A 3 6.24 27.93 11.82
CA VAL A 3 5.04 27.36 11.23
C VAL A 3 4.81 26.05 12.00
N HIS A 4 3.88 26.07 12.95
CA HIS A 4 3.39 24.83 13.54
C HIS A 4 2.55 24.09 12.47
N SER A 5 3.22 23.48 11.51
CA SER A 5 2.56 22.61 10.55
C SER A 5 2.18 21.31 11.29
N LYS A 6 0.89 21.04 11.35
CA LYS A 6 0.43 19.70 11.76
C LYS A 6 0.98 18.68 10.77
N VAL A 7 1.53 17.60 11.30
CA VAL A 7 2.01 16.45 10.49
C VAL A 7 0.91 15.40 10.47
N VAL A 8 0.61 14.88 9.31
CA VAL A 8 -0.26 13.69 9.16
C VAL A 8 0.61 12.46 9.39
N LEU A 9 0.25 11.66 10.40
CA LEU A 9 0.89 10.37 10.66
C LEU A 9 0.03 9.27 10.06
N THR A 10 0.57 8.56 9.08
CA THR A 10 -0.04 7.35 8.49
C THR A 10 0.63 6.11 9.09
N CYS A 11 -0.15 5.17 9.59
CA CYS A 11 0.33 3.88 10.04
C CYS A 11 -0.10 2.77 9.09
N ALA A 12 0.85 2.06 8.49
CA ALA A 12 0.62 0.85 7.75
C ALA A 12 0.78 -0.36 8.69
N VAL A 13 -0.32 -0.84 9.27
CA VAL A 13 -0.29 -1.91 10.29
C VAL A 13 0.11 -3.26 9.73
N THR A 14 -0.05 -3.44 8.42
CA THR A 14 0.45 -4.60 7.68
C THR A 14 1.14 -4.14 6.39
N GLY A 15 1.06 -4.71 5.35
CA GLY A 15 1.63 -4.46 4.04
C GLY A 15 1.56 -5.78 3.26
N SER A 16 2.00 -5.81 2.03
CA SER A 16 2.10 -7.04 1.24
C SER A 16 3.49 -7.69 1.27
N SER A 17 4.52 -6.98 1.70
CA SER A 17 5.93 -7.41 1.59
C SER A 17 6.37 -8.42 2.64
N HIS A 18 5.96 -8.19 3.89
CA HIS A 18 6.36 -9.10 4.99
C HIS A 18 5.55 -10.38 4.95
N THR A 19 6.22 -11.49 5.30
CA THR A 19 5.56 -12.78 5.47
C THR A 19 5.41 -13.11 6.96
N PRO A 20 4.52 -14.05 7.34
CA PRO A 20 4.35 -14.47 8.74
C PRO A 20 5.63 -15.00 9.41
N THR A 21 6.58 -15.51 8.65
CA THR A 21 7.90 -15.89 9.17
C THR A 21 8.77 -14.68 9.48
N MET A 22 8.65 -13.60 8.72
CA MET A 22 9.48 -12.39 8.89
C MET A 22 9.07 -11.57 10.11
N ASN A 23 7.78 -11.56 10.44
CA ASN A 23 7.26 -10.76 11.54
C ASN A 23 6.16 -11.52 12.29
N ILE A 24 6.44 -11.85 13.55
CA ILE A 24 5.49 -12.58 14.42
C ILE A 24 4.30 -11.72 14.86
N GLY A 25 4.44 -10.39 14.80
CA GLY A 25 3.37 -9.42 15.13
C GLY A 25 2.57 -8.97 13.91
N LEU A 26 2.79 -9.60 12.74
CA LEU A 26 2.04 -9.26 11.54
C LEU A 26 0.56 -9.61 11.70
N PRO A 27 -0.37 -8.65 11.63
CA PRO A 27 -1.79 -8.96 11.73
C PRO A 27 -2.24 -9.74 10.49
N VAL A 28 -2.92 -10.85 10.72
CA VAL A 28 -3.38 -11.79 9.69
C VAL A 28 -4.90 -11.92 9.70
N THR A 29 -5.50 -11.97 10.90
CA THR A 29 -6.96 -12.07 11.02
C THR A 29 -7.64 -10.70 11.03
N PRO A 30 -8.93 -10.61 10.70
CA PRO A 30 -9.67 -9.35 10.78
C PRO A 30 -9.62 -8.71 12.17
N GLU A 31 -9.72 -9.50 13.21
CA GLU A 31 -9.68 -9.01 14.60
C GLU A 31 -8.31 -8.39 14.92
N GLU A 32 -7.21 -9.03 14.50
CA GLU A 32 -5.85 -8.50 14.67
C GLU A 32 -5.65 -7.20 13.89
N MET A 33 -6.17 -7.14 12.64
CA MET A 33 -6.11 -5.93 11.81
C MET A 33 -6.86 -4.77 12.46
N VAL A 34 -8.06 -5.00 12.93
CA VAL A 34 -8.88 -3.97 13.57
C VAL A 34 -8.22 -3.51 14.87
N SER A 35 -7.81 -4.45 15.75
CA SER A 35 -7.16 -4.13 17.02
C SER A 35 -5.92 -3.29 16.84
N GLN A 36 -4.97 -3.70 15.99
CA GLN A 36 -3.73 -2.96 15.74
C GLN A 36 -3.99 -1.60 15.08
N SER A 37 -5.02 -1.49 14.23
CA SER A 37 -5.42 -0.23 13.62
C SER A 37 -5.94 0.77 14.66
N VAL A 38 -6.78 0.33 15.57
CA VAL A 38 -7.33 1.15 16.68
C VAL A 38 -6.22 1.55 17.65
N GLU A 39 -5.30 0.66 17.96
CA GLU A 39 -4.11 0.95 18.77
C GLU A 39 -3.22 2.00 18.12
N ALA A 40 -2.95 1.88 16.82
CA ALA A 40 -2.17 2.86 16.06
C ALA A 40 -2.85 4.23 16.04
N HIS A 41 -4.17 4.29 15.84
CA HIS A 41 -4.93 5.53 15.92
C HIS A 41 -4.87 6.14 17.33
N SER A 42 -5.05 5.34 18.37
CA SER A 42 -4.94 5.78 19.76
C SER A 42 -3.55 6.32 20.10
N ALA A 43 -2.51 5.83 19.44
CA ALA A 43 -1.13 6.33 19.56
C ALA A 43 -0.87 7.60 18.72
N GLY A 44 -1.85 8.08 17.93
CA GLY A 44 -1.78 9.32 17.19
C GLY A 44 -1.76 9.23 15.67
N ALA A 45 -1.92 8.04 15.09
CA ALA A 45 -2.06 7.90 13.64
C ALA A 45 -3.40 8.51 13.18
N ALA A 46 -3.34 9.46 12.25
CA ALA A 46 -4.53 10.07 11.64
C ALA A 46 -5.06 9.23 10.47
N VAL A 47 -4.19 8.49 9.82
CA VAL A 47 -4.50 7.63 8.68
C VAL A 47 -4.04 6.20 8.98
N ILE A 48 -4.90 5.24 8.72
CA ILE A 48 -4.57 3.81 8.77
C ILE A 48 -4.53 3.26 7.35
N HIS A 49 -3.34 2.85 6.92
CA HIS A 49 -3.14 2.24 5.60
C HIS A 49 -3.27 0.72 5.73
N ILE A 50 -4.16 0.13 4.93
CA ILE A 50 -4.51 -1.28 5.03
C ILE A 50 -4.22 -2.07 3.75
N HIS A 51 -3.74 -3.29 3.98
CA HIS A 51 -3.67 -4.39 3.03
C HIS A 51 -4.48 -5.57 3.58
N ALA A 52 -5.03 -6.42 2.71
CA ALA A 52 -5.68 -7.64 3.18
C ALA A 52 -4.74 -8.85 3.10
N ARG A 53 -4.99 -9.80 4.00
CA ARG A 53 -4.30 -11.09 4.07
C ARG A 53 -5.30 -12.22 4.25
N ASP A 54 -5.03 -13.37 3.64
CA ASP A 54 -5.80 -14.60 3.89
C ASP A 54 -5.64 -15.00 5.37
N PRO A 55 -6.72 -15.03 6.16
CA PRO A 55 -6.64 -15.32 7.60
C PRO A 55 -6.11 -16.72 7.92
N ARG A 56 -6.12 -17.63 6.96
CA ARG A 56 -5.67 -19.02 7.14
C ARG A 56 -4.16 -19.15 7.12
N ASN A 57 -3.45 -18.27 6.40
CA ASN A 57 -2.02 -18.45 6.15
C ASN A 57 -1.22 -17.15 6.01
N GLY A 58 -1.87 -15.99 6.13
CA GLY A 58 -1.22 -14.68 6.06
C GLY A 58 -0.78 -14.23 4.67
N ARG A 59 -1.13 -14.96 3.59
CA ARG A 59 -0.79 -14.56 2.23
C ARG A 59 -1.52 -13.27 1.86
N PRO A 60 -0.86 -12.30 1.16
CA PRO A 60 -1.53 -11.12 0.65
C PRO A 60 -2.76 -11.46 -0.19
N SER A 61 -3.84 -10.70 -0.03
CA SER A 61 -5.14 -10.95 -0.63
C SER A 61 -5.75 -9.67 -1.21
N ALA A 62 -6.53 -9.80 -2.30
CA ALA A 62 -7.36 -8.73 -2.85
C ALA A 62 -8.85 -8.95 -2.53
N ASP A 63 -9.19 -9.79 -1.57
CA ASP A 63 -10.56 -10.12 -1.22
C ASP A 63 -11.31 -8.89 -0.67
N VAL A 64 -12.32 -8.44 -1.41
CA VAL A 64 -13.14 -7.26 -1.06
C VAL A 64 -13.89 -7.46 0.26
N GLY A 65 -14.25 -8.71 0.60
CA GLY A 65 -14.93 -9.04 1.84
C GLY A 65 -14.05 -8.75 3.06
N LEU A 66 -12.78 -9.16 2.99
CA LEU A 66 -11.80 -8.87 4.05
C LEU A 66 -11.58 -7.36 4.24
N PHE A 67 -11.39 -6.62 3.16
CA PHE A 67 -11.25 -5.16 3.25
C PHE A 67 -12.50 -4.50 3.86
N ARG A 68 -13.68 -4.97 3.48
CA ARG A 68 -14.95 -4.47 4.06
C ARG A 68 -15.02 -4.72 5.55
N GLU A 69 -14.66 -5.93 6.00
CA GLU A 69 -14.66 -6.30 7.40
C GLU A 69 -13.70 -5.42 8.22
N TYR A 70 -12.48 -5.16 7.68
CA TYR A 70 -11.52 -4.25 8.30
C TYR A 70 -12.06 -2.82 8.39
N CYS A 71 -12.58 -2.28 7.28
CA CYS A 71 -13.11 -0.93 7.24
C CYS A 71 -14.25 -0.73 8.24
N VAL A 72 -15.19 -1.67 8.30
CA VAL A 72 -16.31 -1.61 9.26
C VAL A 72 -15.79 -1.68 10.69
N GLY A 73 -14.98 -2.69 11.02
CA GLY A 73 -14.48 -2.86 12.37
C GLY A 73 -13.62 -1.71 12.89
N ILE A 74 -12.82 -1.07 12.02
CA ILE A 74 -12.02 0.12 12.36
C ILE A 74 -12.95 1.31 12.60
N LYS A 75 -13.89 1.58 11.68
CA LYS A 75 -14.79 2.73 11.76
C LYS A 75 -15.80 2.66 12.90
N GLU A 76 -16.14 1.48 13.37
CA GLU A 76 -16.96 1.29 14.57
C GLU A 76 -16.24 1.68 15.87
N GLN A 77 -14.89 1.70 15.86
CA GLN A 77 -14.08 1.92 17.06
C GLN A 77 -13.28 3.22 17.06
N CYS A 78 -13.04 3.82 15.88
CA CYS A 78 -12.33 5.10 15.78
C CYS A 78 -12.69 5.87 14.50
N ASP A 79 -12.28 7.15 14.44
CA ASP A 79 -12.54 8.06 13.33
C ASP A 79 -11.34 8.23 12.39
N ALA A 80 -10.33 7.34 12.46
CA ALA A 80 -9.18 7.38 11.57
C ALA A 80 -9.60 7.36 10.09
N VAL A 81 -8.90 8.11 9.25
CA VAL A 81 -9.01 7.98 7.80
C VAL A 81 -8.44 6.63 7.38
N ILE A 82 -9.17 5.87 6.57
CA ILE A 82 -8.68 4.60 6.04
C ILE A 82 -8.13 4.84 4.63
N SER A 83 -6.86 4.50 4.44
CA SER A 83 -6.19 4.45 3.14
C SER A 83 -6.10 3.00 2.67
N ILE A 84 -6.73 2.69 1.53
CA ILE A 84 -6.70 1.34 0.96
C ILE A 84 -5.60 1.24 -0.08
N THR A 85 -4.80 0.18 -0.01
CA THR A 85 -3.78 -0.11 -1.01
C THR A 85 -4.38 -0.36 -2.40
N THR A 86 -3.73 0.13 -3.44
CA THR A 86 -3.90 -0.35 -4.81
C THR A 86 -2.73 -1.22 -5.28
N GLY A 87 -1.72 -1.42 -4.39
CA GLY A 87 -0.51 -2.18 -4.70
C GLY A 87 -0.76 -3.66 -4.96
N GLY A 88 -1.69 -4.23 -4.20
CA GLY A 88 -2.00 -5.66 -4.33
C GLY A 88 -0.83 -6.57 -3.96
N ALA A 89 -0.75 -7.69 -4.64
CA ALA A 89 0.35 -8.66 -4.56
C ALA A 89 0.83 -9.03 -5.97
N THR A 90 2.02 -9.61 -6.04
CA THR A 90 2.62 -10.10 -7.29
C THR A 90 1.64 -11.00 -8.06
N GLY A 91 1.52 -10.78 -9.35
CA GLY A 91 0.66 -11.56 -10.25
C GLY A 91 -0.81 -11.10 -10.33
N GLN A 92 -1.24 -10.11 -9.54
CA GLN A 92 -2.59 -9.56 -9.63
C GLN A 92 -2.71 -8.56 -10.79
N THR A 93 -3.83 -8.62 -11.50
CA THR A 93 -4.18 -7.65 -12.54
C THR A 93 -4.58 -6.30 -11.91
N ILE A 94 -4.57 -5.23 -12.71
CA ILE A 94 -5.01 -3.91 -12.23
C ILE A 94 -6.50 -3.94 -11.83
N GLU A 95 -7.33 -4.67 -12.54
CA GLU A 95 -8.75 -4.82 -12.25
C GLU A 95 -8.97 -5.50 -10.90
N GLU A 96 -8.22 -6.56 -10.58
CA GLU A 96 -8.27 -7.23 -9.28
C GLU A 96 -7.82 -6.30 -8.15
N ARG A 97 -6.75 -5.54 -8.37
CA ARG A 97 -6.24 -4.58 -7.40
C ARG A 97 -7.21 -3.44 -7.11
N LEU A 98 -7.93 -2.95 -8.12
CA LEU A 98 -8.86 -1.82 -8.01
C LEU A 98 -10.30 -2.23 -7.66
N ALA A 99 -10.63 -3.51 -7.66
CA ALA A 99 -11.97 -3.99 -7.33
C ALA A 99 -12.42 -3.54 -5.93
N VAL A 100 -11.50 -3.48 -4.98
CA VAL A 100 -11.80 -3.02 -3.61
C VAL A 100 -12.15 -1.53 -3.57
N ILE A 101 -11.46 -0.69 -4.36
CA ILE A 101 -11.72 0.75 -4.42
C ILE A 101 -13.12 1.03 -5.00
N LYS A 102 -13.48 0.31 -6.08
CA LYS A 102 -14.83 0.41 -6.67
C LYS A 102 -15.93 -0.04 -5.70
N ALA A 103 -15.69 -1.13 -4.99
CA ALA A 103 -16.69 -1.72 -4.10
C ALA A 103 -16.89 -0.97 -2.78
N LEU A 104 -15.85 -0.33 -2.26
CA LEU A 104 -15.86 0.30 -0.93
C LEU A 104 -15.85 1.84 -0.97
N GLN A 105 -15.44 2.44 -2.08
CA GLN A 105 -15.37 3.89 -2.30
C GLN A 105 -14.71 4.63 -1.12
N PRO A 106 -13.45 4.28 -0.75
CA PRO A 106 -12.78 4.88 0.38
C PRO A 106 -12.48 6.38 0.14
N GLU A 107 -12.30 7.14 1.21
CA GLU A 107 -11.83 8.52 1.09
C GLU A 107 -10.43 8.60 0.48
N LEU A 108 -9.56 7.64 0.81
CA LEU A 108 -8.16 7.62 0.43
C LEU A 108 -7.74 6.24 -0.06
N ALA A 109 -6.94 6.22 -1.12
CA ALA A 109 -6.25 5.03 -1.59
C ALA A 109 -4.84 5.43 -2.05
N THR A 110 -3.96 4.45 -2.28
CA THR A 110 -2.62 4.74 -2.82
C THR A 110 -2.60 4.74 -4.34
N CYS A 111 -1.69 5.50 -4.94
CA CYS A 111 -1.40 5.45 -6.37
C CYS A 111 0.11 5.38 -6.57
N ASN A 112 0.59 4.22 -7.02
CA ASN A 112 2.00 4.04 -7.37
C ASN A 112 2.28 4.65 -8.73
N LEU A 113 3.31 5.51 -8.80
CA LEU A 113 3.57 6.39 -9.93
C LEU A 113 4.41 5.77 -11.06
N GLY A 114 4.65 4.45 -11.03
CA GLY A 114 5.37 3.79 -12.11
C GLY A 114 5.64 2.30 -11.87
N THR A 115 5.95 1.63 -12.96
CA THR A 115 6.38 0.22 -12.95
C THR A 115 7.85 0.14 -12.54
N MET A 116 8.17 -0.79 -11.64
CA MET A 116 9.53 -0.98 -11.14
C MET A 116 9.82 -2.43 -10.76
N ASN A 117 11.10 -2.79 -10.66
CA ASN A 117 11.47 -3.99 -9.93
C ASN A 117 11.23 -3.76 -8.44
N TYR A 118 10.63 -4.74 -7.77
CA TYR A 118 10.34 -4.69 -6.35
C TYR A 118 10.91 -5.95 -5.68
N GLY A 119 12.20 -5.91 -5.36
CA GLY A 119 12.93 -7.09 -4.91
C GLY A 119 12.76 -7.39 -3.43
N LEU A 120 12.28 -8.59 -3.11
CA LEU A 120 12.22 -9.15 -1.75
C LEU A 120 13.05 -10.45 -1.64
N PHE A 121 13.44 -11.03 -2.76
CA PHE A 121 14.18 -12.30 -2.83
C PHE A 121 15.49 -12.30 -2.04
N GLN A 122 16.13 -11.14 -1.85
CA GLN A 122 17.35 -11.01 -1.05
C GLN A 122 17.15 -11.36 0.43
N MET A 123 15.89 -11.46 0.89
CA MET A 123 15.57 -11.88 2.25
C MET A 123 15.55 -13.40 2.45
N ILE A 124 15.47 -14.19 1.37
CA ILE A 124 15.35 -15.66 1.43
C ILE A 124 16.45 -16.31 2.30
N PRO A 125 17.76 -16.02 2.11
CA PRO A 125 18.80 -16.68 2.89
C PRO A 125 18.69 -16.46 4.40
N ARG A 126 18.06 -15.36 4.82
CA ARG A 126 17.85 -15.04 6.24
C ARG A 126 16.82 -15.95 6.91
N TYR A 127 15.88 -16.51 6.14
CA TYR A 127 14.75 -17.28 6.66
C TYR A 127 14.72 -18.72 6.17
N GLU A 128 15.68 -19.14 5.36
CA GLU A 128 15.81 -20.50 4.82
C GLU A 128 15.64 -21.57 5.93
N GLY A 129 14.82 -22.58 5.63
CA GLY A 129 14.53 -23.69 6.56
C GLY A 129 13.63 -23.31 7.76
N ARG A 130 13.08 -22.11 7.83
CA ARG A 130 12.24 -21.64 8.95
C ARG A 130 10.85 -21.16 8.53
N TRP A 131 10.46 -21.37 7.28
CA TRP A 131 9.18 -20.93 6.75
C TRP A 131 8.00 -21.53 7.52
N LYS A 132 7.04 -20.71 7.89
CA LYS A 132 5.79 -21.14 8.52
C LYS A 132 4.82 -21.73 7.50
N HIS A 133 4.87 -21.22 6.26
CA HIS A 133 3.96 -21.64 5.20
C HIS A 133 4.73 -21.88 3.89
N ASP A 134 4.32 -22.87 3.14
CA ASP A 134 4.97 -23.30 1.88
C ASP A 134 4.98 -22.22 0.78
N TRP A 135 4.10 -21.23 0.87
CA TRP A 135 4.01 -20.15 -0.12
C TRP A 135 5.06 -19.04 0.05
N GLU A 136 5.65 -18.89 1.25
CA GLU A 136 6.45 -17.72 1.60
C GLU A 136 7.73 -17.60 0.75
N GLU A 137 8.50 -18.67 0.63
CA GLU A 137 9.73 -18.67 -0.16
C GLU A 137 9.46 -18.43 -1.64
N ALA A 138 8.48 -19.13 -2.21
CA ALA A 138 8.10 -18.98 -3.60
C ALA A 138 7.59 -17.55 -3.90
N PHE A 139 6.86 -16.92 -2.96
CA PHE A 139 6.43 -15.53 -3.08
C PHE A 139 7.62 -14.57 -3.12
N LEU A 140 8.59 -14.74 -2.24
CA LEU A 140 9.78 -13.90 -2.25
C LEU A 140 10.61 -14.11 -3.53
N GLU A 141 10.79 -15.35 -3.96
CA GLU A 141 11.55 -15.65 -5.20
C GLU A 141 10.86 -15.09 -6.45
N SER A 142 9.52 -15.07 -6.50
CA SER A 142 8.79 -14.50 -7.64
C SER A 142 9.14 -13.03 -7.90
N THR A 143 9.50 -12.27 -6.86
CA THR A 143 9.90 -10.86 -6.99
C THR A 143 11.22 -10.64 -7.75
N ARG A 144 11.98 -11.70 -8.02
CA ARG A 144 13.15 -11.66 -8.92
C ARG A 144 12.75 -11.56 -10.39
N HIS A 145 11.58 -12.06 -10.74
CA HIS A 145 11.15 -12.27 -12.11
C HIS A 145 9.98 -11.35 -12.50
N GLU A 146 9.18 -10.94 -11.54
CA GLU A 146 7.97 -10.18 -11.77
C GLU A 146 8.12 -8.73 -11.29
N PRO A 147 7.98 -7.74 -12.19
CA PRO A 147 7.99 -6.34 -11.79
C PRO A 147 6.69 -5.98 -11.08
N PHE A 148 6.76 -4.96 -10.23
CA PHE A 148 5.59 -4.28 -9.70
C PHE A 148 5.03 -3.35 -10.78
N VAL A 149 3.93 -3.77 -11.41
CA VAL A 149 3.39 -3.13 -12.61
C VAL A 149 2.43 -2.01 -12.27
N ASN A 150 2.73 -0.79 -12.74
CA ASN A 150 1.89 0.40 -12.72
C ASN A 150 2.15 1.17 -14.02
N ARG A 151 1.41 0.84 -15.08
CA ARG A 151 1.55 1.46 -16.40
C ARG A 151 0.96 2.87 -16.38
N PHE A 152 1.35 3.69 -17.33
CA PHE A 152 0.70 5.00 -17.52
C PHE A 152 -0.82 4.86 -17.70
N SER A 153 -1.28 3.90 -18.47
CA SER A 153 -2.72 3.62 -18.61
C SER A 153 -3.42 3.26 -17.30
N ASP A 154 -2.73 2.54 -16.40
CA ASP A 154 -3.28 2.16 -15.11
C ASP A 154 -3.43 3.39 -14.20
N ILE A 155 -2.40 4.27 -14.21
CA ILE A 155 -2.38 5.53 -13.47
C ILE A 155 -3.45 6.49 -14.02
N GLU A 156 -3.52 6.66 -15.33
CA GLU A 156 -4.53 7.50 -15.99
C GLU A 156 -5.94 7.05 -15.62
N TYR A 157 -6.22 5.76 -15.69
CA TYR A 157 -7.50 5.20 -15.29
C TYR A 157 -7.86 5.53 -13.82
N MET A 158 -6.90 5.40 -12.90
CA MET A 158 -7.11 5.77 -11.50
C MET A 158 -7.42 7.26 -11.33
N LEU A 159 -6.69 8.14 -12.04
CA LEU A 159 -6.80 9.59 -11.92
C LEU A 159 -8.05 10.17 -12.62
N THR A 160 -8.66 9.42 -13.52
CA THR A 160 -9.83 9.84 -14.31
C THR A 160 -11.06 9.03 -13.93
N GLU A 161 -11.33 7.93 -14.62
CA GLU A 161 -12.55 7.14 -14.51
C GLU A 161 -12.82 6.64 -13.08
N LEU A 162 -11.80 6.09 -12.41
CA LEU A 162 -11.95 5.57 -11.04
C LEU A 162 -12.24 6.70 -10.04
N THR A 163 -11.57 7.84 -10.18
CA THR A 163 -11.84 9.03 -9.34
C THR A 163 -13.25 9.56 -9.55
N GLU A 164 -13.72 9.63 -10.81
CA GLU A 164 -15.08 10.06 -11.14
C GLU A 164 -16.14 9.10 -10.59
N GLU A 165 -15.90 7.80 -10.71
CA GLU A 165 -16.80 6.74 -10.25
C GLU A 165 -16.95 6.70 -8.73
N THR A 166 -15.83 6.89 -7.99
CA THR A 166 -15.76 6.59 -6.56
C THR A 166 -15.63 7.81 -5.67
N GLY A 167 -15.17 8.95 -6.19
CA GLY A 167 -14.79 10.13 -5.41
C GLY A 167 -13.52 9.93 -4.57
N CYS A 168 -12.81 8.80 -4.73
CA CYS A 168 -11.61 8.48 -3.97
C CYS A 168 -10.46 9.45 -4.29
N ARG A 169 -9.74 9.88 -3.28
CA ARG A 169 -8.50 10.65 -3.41
C ARG A 169 -7.31 9.73 -3.32
N PHE A 170 -6.18 10.15 -3.94
CA PHE A 170 -4.98 9.32 -3.95
C PHE A 170 -3.84 9.95 -3.13
N GLU A 171 -3.18 9.09 -2.31
CA GLU A 171 -1.84 9.29 -1.81
C GLU A 171 -0.88 8.72 -2.86
N PHE A 172 -0.03 9.59 -3.40
CA PHE A 172 0.91 9.21 -4.44
C PHE A 172 2.17 8.62 -3.84
N GLU A 173 2.57 7.44 -4.30
CA GLU A 173 3.77 6.75 -3.83
C GLU A 173 4.89 6.86 -4.87
N ALA A 174 6.02 7.47 -4.46
CA ALA A 174 7.22 7.57 -5.25
C ALA A 174 8.32 6.65 -4.71
N TYR A 175 8.73 5.68 -5.50
CA TYR A 175 9.81 4.74 -5.21
C TYR A 175 11.11 5.08 -5.94
N ASP A 176 11.01 5.97 -6.93
CA ASP A 176 12.13 6.41 -7.78
C ASP A 176 11.95 7.87 -8.20
N VAL A 177 13.04 8.52 -8.57
CA VAL A 177 13.02 9.90 -9.07
C VAL A 177 12.13 10.05 -10.31
N GLY A 178 12.09 9.04 -11.18
CA GLY A 178 11.21 9.01 -12.35
C GLY A 178 9.73 9.15 -12.00
N HIS A 179 9.30 8.65 -10.83
CA HIS A 179 7.93 8.77 -10.36
C HIS A 179 7.52 10.23 -10.09
N LEU A 180 8.46 11.07 -9.67
CA LEU A 180 8.21 12.51 -9.47
C LEU A 180 7.91 13.22 -10.80
N TYR A 181 8.62 12.84 -11.86
CA TYR A 181 8.36 13.37 -13.20
C TYR A 181 7.02 12.88 -13.74
N THR A 182 6.63 11.64 -13.44
CA THR A 182 5.29 11.12 -13.76
C THR A 182 4.21 11.94 -13.07
N LEU A 183 4.36 12.24 -11.78
CA LEU A 183 3.42 13.07 -11.02
C LEU A 183 3.34 14.49 -11.60
N ALA A 184 4.49 15.11 -11.88
CA ALA A 184 4.55 16.44 -12.48
C ALA A 184 3.84 16.49 -13.83
N TYR A 185 4.06 15.48 -14.69
CA TYR A 185 3.38 15.36 -15.97
C TYR A 185 1.85 15.35 -15.81
N TYR A 186 1.30 14.52 -14.91
CA TYR A 186 -0.15 14.45 -14.69
C TYR A 186 -0.71 15.71 -14.00
N ALA A 187 0.08 16.40 -13.19
CA ALA A 187 -0.29 17.71 -12.66
C ALA A 187 -0.37 18.76 -13.77
N ASP A 188 0.59 18.79 -14.69
CA ASP A 188 0.60 19.68 -15.86
C ASP A 188 -0.58 19.40 -16.82
N GLN A 189 -1.03 18.14 -16.90
CA GLN A 189 -2.24 17.77 -17.65
C GLN A 189 -3.54 18.10 -16.90
N GLY A 190 -3.46 18.59 -15.66
CA GLY A 190 -4.62 18.94 -14.85
C GLY A 190 -5.36 17.75 -14.22
N LEU A 191 -4.79 16.53 -14.31
CA LEU A 191 -5.37 15.32 -13.73
C LEU A 191 -5.10 15.23 -12.22
N VAL A 192 -3.99 15.81 -11.76
CA VAL A 192 -3.64 15.91 -10.34
C VAL A 192 -3.76 17.36 -9.89
N LYS A 193 -4.55 17.60 -8.84
CA LYS A 193 -4.81 18.95 -8.32
C LYS A 193 -4.32 19.10 -6.88
N PRO A 194 -3.72 20.26 -6.52
CA PRO A 194 -3.37 20.53 -5.13
C PRO A 194 -4.60 20.54 -4.20
N PRO A 195 -4.43 20.21 -2.88
CA PRO A 195 -3.16 19.77 -2.28
C PRO A 195 -2.81 18.34 -2.69
N ILE A 196 -1.53 18.12 -3.02
CA ILE A 196 -0.99 16.80 -3.39
C ILE A 196 -0.52 16.11 -2.11
N PHE A 197 -1.01 14.91 -1.87
CA PHE A 197 -0.56 14.05 -0.78
C PHE A 197 0.38 13.00 -1.37
N MET A 198 1.66 13.05 -0.99
CA MET A 198 2.71 12.23 -1.57
C MET A 198 3.58 11.61 -0.50
N GLN A 199 3.99 10.38 -0.73
CA GLN A 199 4.86 9.59 0.12
C GLN A 199 6.08 9.11 -0.68
N PHE A 200 7.26 9.27 -0.11
CA PHE A 200 8.49 8.64 -0.61
C PHE A 200 8.66 7.28 0.05
N VAL A 201 8.73 6.23 -0.76
CA VAL A 201 9.00 4.88 -0.28
C VAL A 201 10.44 4.53 -0.62
N VAL A 202 11.29 4.53 0.39
CA VAL A 202 12.74 4.37 0.25
C VAL A 202 13.22 3.03 0.80
N GLY A 203 14.36 2.54 0.30
CA GLY A 203 15.01 1.33 0.80
C GLY A 203 14.52 0.02 0.19
N THR A 204 13.62 0.07 -0.79
CA THR A 204 13.21 -1.11 -1.55
C THR A 204 14.25 -1.42 -2.64
N LEU A 205 14.65 -2.68 -2.78
CA LEU A 205 15.53 -3.09 -3.88
C LEU A 205 14.82 -2.89 -5.23
N GLY A 206 15.37 -2.03 -6.06
CA GLY A 206 14.78 -1.60 -7.34
C GLY A 206 14.30 -0.16 -7.33
N GLY A 207 14.25 0.50 -6.17
CA GLY A 207 13.91 1.92 -6.01
C GLY A 207 15.04 2.72 -5.37
N ILE A 208 14.72 3.90 -4.85
CA ILE A 208 15.64 4.81 -4.16
C ILE A 208 16.14 4.18 -2.84
N GLY A 209 17.44 4.24 -2.60
CA GLY A 209 18.06 3.84 -1.34
C GLY A 209 17.59 4.72 -0.16
N PRO A 210 17.76 4.21 1.10
CA PRO A 210 17.25 4.90 2.29
C PRO A 210 18.18 6.03 2.80
N ASP A 211 19.15 6.44 1.99
CA ASP A 211 20.09 7.49 2.37
C ASP A 211 19.41 8.87 2.30
N ILE A 212 19.69 9.74 3.29
CA ILE A 212 19.01 11.03 3.41
C ILE A 212 19.25 11.95 2.21
N GLU A 213 20.36 11.76 1.51
CA GLU A 213 20.71 12.50 0.31
C GLU A 213 19.79 12.19 -0.90
N ASN A 214 19.00 11.13 -0.80
CA ASN A 214 18.09 10.69 -1.86
C ASN A 214 16.66 11.26 -1.72
N VAL A 215 16.37 11.98 -0.64
CA VAL A 215 15.01 12.47 -0.31
C VAL A 215 14.88 13.99 -0.39
#